data_b7d468edba2891b426c49f0247d5f53c
#
_entry.id   b7d468edba2891b426c49f0247d5f53c
#
_cell.length_a   1.000
_cell.length_b   1.000
_cell.length_c   1.000
_cell.angle_alpha   90.00
_cell.angle_beta   90.00
_cell.angle_gamma   90.00
#
_symmetry.space_group_name_H-M   'P 1'
#
loop_
_entity.id
_entity.type
_entity.pdbx_description
1 polymer ?
#
loop_
_entity_poly.entity_id
_entity_poly.type
_entity_poly.pdbx_seq_one_letter_code
_entity_poly.pdbx_strand_id
1 'polypeptide(L)'
;VSVALGVTVAGMPFANPLVLAAGTAAYGRELDDVMDLHAIGGLVTKAVSPEERVGAPAPRVADFDGGMINAVGLANPGVTAVRAQELPWLDAHRGALRVLVNVVGKVLEDFPTVIEGLEGAPGFDGYELNVSCPNVKAGGLEFGADRAVLSELIRRARAATTKPLFVKLSPTLTDVAGTAQAAIDAGATGISVVNTIPGLVIDVARRRPMLGFGSGGVSGAALLPVGVLATWKVSRAIKAPIIGIGGVQRAEDVVQYLLAGASLVGMGTAALADPRRPARIVRDLARWCDRNGVRSVQELIGQLEWPS
;
A
#
# COMPACT_ATOMS: atom_id res chain seq x y z
N VAL A 1 -4.99 21.51 -24.03
CA VAL A 1 -5.95 20.42 -23.70
C VAL A 1 -5.59 19.94 -22.31
N SER A 2 -6.53 19.93 -21.35
CA SER A 2 -6.25 19.42 -20.01
C SER A 2 -6.00 17.90 -20.05
N VAL A 3 -4.89 17.46 -19.47
CA VAL A 3 -4.55 16.03 -19.36
C VAL A 3 -5.54 15.30 -18.44
N ALA A 4 -6.04 14.15 -18.85
CA ALA A 4 -6.90 13.31 -18.03
C ALA A 4 -6.03 12.45 -17.08
N LEU A 5 -6.01 12.79 -15.80
CA LEU A 5 -5.30 12.01 -14.77
C LEU A 5 -6.18 10.91 -14.14
N GLY A 6 -7.49 10.93 -14.37
CA GLY A 6 -8.43 9.98 -13.78
C GLY A 6 -8.21 8.55 -14.29
N VAL A 7 -8.35 7.58 -13.38
CA VAL A 7 -8.29 6.15 -13.67
C VAL A 7 -9.43 5.42 -12.97
N THR A 8 -9.98 4.37 -13.61
CA THR A 8 -10.95 3.48 -12.96
C THR A 8 -10.27 2.16 -12.64
N VAL A 9 -10.25 1.78 -11.36
CA VAL A 9 -9.57 0.59 -10.87
C VAL A 9 -10.54 -0.24 -10.01
N ALA A 10 -10.75 -1.49 -10.36
CA ALA A 10 -11.70 -2.38 -9.68
C ALA A 10 -13.12 -1.77 -9.56
N GLY A 11 -13.57 -1.04 -10.58
CA GLY A 11 -14.86 -0.34 -10.58
C GLY A 11 -14.88 0.98 -9.80
N MET A 12 -13.79 1.35 -9.11
CA MET A 12 -13.68 2.60 -8.35
C MET A 12 -13.04 3.69 -9.21
N PRO A 13 -13.66 4.86 -9.40
CA PRO A 13 -13.04 6.01 -10.06
C PRO A 13 -12.10 6.74 -9.11
N PHE A 14 -10.83 6.89 -9.49
CA PHE A 14 -9.81 7.69 -8.81
C PHE A 14 -9.56 8.98 -9.61
N ALA A 15 -9.45 10.12 -8.93
CA ALA A 15 -9.21 11.41 -9.57
C ALA A 15 -7.82 11.47 -10.26
N ASN A 16 -6.86 10.72 -9.76
CA ASN A 16 -5.53 10.52 -10.34
C ASN A 16 -4.92 9.21 -9.79
N PRO A 17 -3.81 8.70 -10.38
CA PRO A 17 -3.27 7.40 -10.00
C PRO A 17 -2.48 7.39 -8.68
N LEU A 18 -2.23 8.54 -8.04
CA LEU A 18 -1.44 8.60 -6.82
C LEU A 18 -2.28 8.27 -5.58
N VAL A 19 -1.84 7.31 -4.77
CA VAL A 19 -2.47 6.93 -3.50
C VAL A 19 -1.44 6.96 -2.37
N LEU A 20 -1.87 7.24 -1.13
CA LEU A 20 -1.00 7.06 0.03
C LEU A 20 -0.99 5.59 0.44
N ALA A 21 0.22 5.04 0.59
CA ALA A 21 0.42 3.66 1.01
C ALA A 21 0.03 3.45 2.48
N ALA A 22 -0.32 2.21 2.84
CA ALA A 22 -0.73 1.84 4.19
C ALA A 22 0.25 2.33 5.27
N GLY A 23 -0.30 2.91 6.34
CA GLY A 23 0.46 3.45 7.47
C GLY A 23 1.05 4.84 7.26
N THR A 24 0.92 5.44 6.05
CA THR A 24 1.43 6.80 5.78
C THR A 24 0.50 7.87 6.35
N ALA A 25 -0.81 7.72 6.13
CA ALA A 25 -1.82 8.72 6.50
C ALA A 25 -2.61 8.34 7.76
N ALA A 26 -2.16 7.33 8.52
CA ALA A 26 -2.96 6.71 9.57
C ALA A 26 -4.40 6.44 9.08
N TYR A 27 -5.42 7.15 9.60
CA TYR A 27 -6.79 7.07 9.09
C TYR A 27 -7.23 8.36 8.36
N GLY A 28 -6.29 9.22 7.97
CA GLY A 28 -6.53 10.48 7.26
C GLY A 28 -6.58 11.70 8.18
N ARG A 29 -7.25 11.61 9.31
CA ARG A 29 -7.45 12.70 10.28
C ARG A 29 -6.14 13.35 10.71
N GLU A 30 -5.10 12.55 10.94
CA GLU A 30 -3.80 13.01 11.41
C GLU A 30 -3.05 13.86 10.39
N LEU A 31 -3.44 13.80 9.12
CA LEU A 31 -2.81 14.56 8.04
C LEU A 31 -3.70 15.68 7.47
N ASP A 32 -4.97 15.76 7.86
CA ASP A 32 -5.95 16.68 7.27
C ASP A 32 -5.52 18.15 7.38
N ASP A 33 -4.91 18.54 8.50
CA ASP A 33 -4.41 19.90 8.72
C ASP A 33 -3.12 20.25 7.94
N VAL A 34 -2.38 19.25 7.44
CA VAL A 34 -1.04 19.45 6.87
C VAL A 34 -0.91 18.96 5.42
N MET A 35 -1.85 18.16 4.95
CA MET A 35 -1.88 17.58 3.62
C MET A 35 -3.23 17.80 2.95
N ASP A 36 -3.22 18.27 1.72
CA ASP A 36 -4.42 18.29 0.88
C ASP A 36 -4.76 16.86 0.40
N LEU A 37 -5.60 16.16 1.16
CA LEU A 37 -6.05 14.81 0.83
C LEU A 37 -6.90 14.76 -0.44
N HIS A 38 -7.55 15.86 -0.83
CA HIS A 38 -8.36 15.92 -2.06
C HIS A 38 -7.51 16.05 -3.33
N ALA A 39 -6.22 16.38 -3.19
CA ALA A 39 -5.31 16.45 -4.33
C ALA A 39 -4.85 15.08 -4.84
N ILE A 40 -5.08 14.00 -4.10
CA ILE A 40 -4.65 12.64 -4.45
C ILE A 40 -5.85 11.74 -4.80
N GLY A 41 -5.59 10.63 -5.48
CA GLY A 41 -6.65 9.70 -5.90
C GLY A 41 -7.21 8.86 -4.76
N GLY A 42 -6.37 8.48 -3.79
CA GLY A 42 -6.82 7.63 -2.69
C GLY A 42 -5.82 7.49 -1.56
N LEU A 43 -6.24 6.79 -0.52
CA LEU A 43 -5.38 6.36 0.57
C LEU A 43 -5.66 4.92 0.99
N VAL A 44 -4.63 4.25 1.49
CA VAL A 44 -4.74 3.00 2.23
C VAL A 44 -4.53 3.31 3.70
N THR A 45 -5.49 2.95 4.54
CA THR A 45 -5.43 3.26 5.97
C THR A 45 -4.27 2.56 6.67
N LYS A 46 -3.98 2.98 7.89
CA LYS A 46 -3.23 2.18 8.84
C LYS A 46 -3.90 0.82 9.03
N ALA A 47 -3.10 -0.18 9.39
CA ALA A 47 -3.58 -1.53 9.61
C ALA A 47 -4.71 -1.59 10.65
N VAL A 48 -5.66 -2.51 10.44
CA VAL A 48 -6.74 -2.84 11.36
C VAL A 48 -6.64 -4.31 11.71
N SER A 49 -6.62 -4.63 13.00
CA SER A 49 -6.67 -5.99 13.56
C SER A 49 -7.96 -6.21 14.37
N PRO A 50 -8.34 -7.48 14.69
CA PRO A 50 -9.53 -7.72 15.51
C PRO A 50 -9.51 -6.94 16.83
N GLU A 51 -8.37 -6.96 17.51
CA GLU A 51 -8.15 -6.27 18.77
C GLU A 51 -7.12 -5.13 18.62
N GLU A 52 -7.10 -4.23 19.59
CA GLU A 52 -6.07 -3.20 19.71
C GLU A 52 -4.67 -3.81 19.75
N ARG A 53 -3.72 -3.14 19.09
CA ARG A 53 -2.29 -3.45 19.17
C ARG A 53 -1.52 -2.21 19.61
N VAL A 54 -0.79 -2.32 20.72
CA VAL A 54 0.08 -1.26 21.23
C VAL A 54 1.26 -0.98 20.27
N GLY A 55 1.71 -2.00 19.56
CA GLY A 55 2.85 -1.92 18.64
C GLY A 55 4.20 -2.19 19.30
N ALA A 56 5.28 -1.91 18.56
CA ALA A 56 6.65 -2.13 18.99
C ALA A 56 7.14 -1.05 19.98
N PRO A 57 8.18 -1.33 20.79
CA PRO A 57 8.84 -0.33 21.62
C PRO A 57 9.44 0.82 20.79
N ALA A 58 9.47 2.02 21.36
CA ALA A 58 10.13 3.18 20.76
C ALA A 58 11.68 3.08 20.93
N PRO A 59 12.46 3.70 20.01
CA PRO A 59 12.07 4.40 18.78
C PRO A 59 11.49 3.46 17.71
N ARG A 60 10.42 3.90 17.04
CA ARG A 60 9.72 3.10 16.02
C ARG A 60 10.11 3.45 14.59
N VAL A 61 10.76 4.59 14.42
CA VAL A 61 11.20 5.14 13.13
C VAL A 61 12.58 5.73 13.32
N ALA A 62 13.43 5.57 12.31
CA ALA A 62 14.73 6.22 12.22
C ALA A 62 15.09 6.52 10.77
N ASP A 63 15.79 7.63 10.55
CA ASP A 63 16.29 8.03 9.25
C ASP A 63 17.68 7.44 9.00
N PHE A 64 18.02 7.23 7.75
CA PHE A 64 19.37 6.96 7.26
C PHE A 64 19.54 7.54 5.85
N ASP A 65 20.77 7.64 5.36
CA ASP A 65 21.04 8.17 4.04
C ASP A 65 20.33 7.34 2.96
N GLY A 66 19.39 8.00 2.27
CA GLY A 66 18.58 7.40 1.21
C GLY A 66 17.24 6.79 1.63
N GLY A 67 16.88 6.82 2.93
CA GLY A 67 15.59 6.25 3.33
C GLY A 67 15.22 6.37 4.81
N MET A 68 14.29 5.51 5.18
CA MET A 68 13.76 5.39 6.53
C MET A 68 13.66 3.91 6.90
N ILE A 69 13.96 3.58 8.15
CA ILE A 69 13.67 2.26 8.72
C ILE A 69 12.58 2.41 9.77
N ASN A 70 11.63 1.47 9.80
CA ASN A 70 10.54 1.50 10.76
C ASN A 70 10.23 0.12 11.35
N ALA A 71 9.82 0.11 12.60
CA ALA A 71 9.23 -1.03 13.29
C ALA A 71 8.06 -0.52 14.14
N VAL A 72 6.94 -0.19 13.49
CA VAL A 72 5.73 0.31 14.18
C VAL A 72 5.02 -0.82 14.95
N GLY A 73 5.19 -2.06 14.50
CA GLY A 73 4.58 -3.23 15.16
C GLY A 73 3.06 -3.29 14.94
N LEU A 74 2.58 -2.72 13.84
CA LEU A 74 1.16 -2.70 13.46
C LEU A 74 0.24 -2.09 14.52
N ALA A 75 0.74 -1.09 15.29
CA ALA A 75 -0.05 -0.38 16.29
C ALA A 75 -1.34 0.17 15.67
N ASN A 76 -2.49 -0.18 16.26
CA ASN A 76 -3.81 0.24 15.77
C ASN A 76 -4.87 0.04 16.88
N PRO A 77 -6.01 0.76 16.83
CA PRO A 77 -7.00 0.72 17.90
C PRO A 77 -7.98 -0.47 17.83
N GLY A 78 -7.82 -1.37 16.86
CA GLY A 78 -8.71 -2.50 16.64
C GLY A 78 -9.98 -2.16 15.83
N VAL A 79 -10.63 -3.21 15.32
CA VAL A 79 -11.77 -3.09 14.40
C VAL A 79 -12.94 -2.30 14.99
N THR A 80 -13.25 -2.50 16.26
CA THR A 80 -14.38 -1.84 16.93
C THR A 80 -14.19 -0.32 16.97
N ALA A 81 -13.00 0.14 17.36
CA ALA A 81 -12.70 1.58 17.43
C ALA A 81 -12.62 2.21 16.04
N VAL A 82 -12.00 1.53 15.07
CA VAL A 82 -11.95 2.02 13.68
C VAL A 82 -13.35 2.18 13.10
N ARG A 83 -14.23 1.19 13.28
CA ARG A 83 -15.62 1.27 12.84
C ARG A 83 -16.38 2.43 13.47
N ALA A 84 -16.16 2.66 14.77
CA ALA A 84 -16.94 3.65 15.55
C ALA A 84 -16.44 5.08 15.39
N GLN A 85 -15.14 5.29 15.12
CA GLN A 85 -14.52 6.61 15.19
C GLN A 85 -13.87 7.04 13.87
N GLU A 86 -13.08 6.16 13.23
CA GLU A 86 -12.26 6.57 12.10
C GLU A 86 -13.03 6.55 10.77
N LEU A 87 -13.83 5.51 10.53
CA LEU A 87 -14.60 5.40 9.29
C LEU A 87 -15.70 6.47 9.17
N PRO A 88 -16.45 6.84 10.23
CA PRO A 88 -17.39 7.97 10.16
C PRO A 88 -16.71 9.30 9.87
N TRP A 89 -15.52 9.53 10.44
CA TRP A 89 -14.74 10.72 10.12
C TRP A 89 -14.30 10.74 8.63
N LEU A 90 -13.77 9.63 8.14
CA LEU A 90 -13.42 9.47 6.73
C LEU A 90 -14.62 9.73 5.82
N ASP A 91 -15.78 9.18 6.13
CA ASP A 91 -17.00 9.38 5.34
C ASP A 91 -17.38 10.86 5.22
N ALA A 92 -17.25 11.59 6.32
CA ALA A 92 -17.55 13.02 6.35
C ALA A 92 -16.53 13.91 5.62
N HIS A 93 -15.25 13.48 5.50
CA HIS A 93 -14.15 14.34 5.04
C HIS A 93 -13.50 13.90 3.72
N ARG A 94 -13.68 12.65 3.29
CA ARG A 94 -12.96 12.12 2.10
C ARG A 94 -13.39 12.69 0.76
N GLY A 95 -14.62 13.20 0.62
CA GLY A 95 -15.15 13.65 -0.67
C GLY A 95 -15.03 12.60 -1.77
N ALA A 96 -14.30 12.89 -2.84
CA ALA A 96 -14.03 11.95 -3.94
C ALA A 96 -12.84 10.99 -3.71
N LEU A 97 -12.09 11.16 -2.62
CA LEU A 97 -10.95 10.31 -2.26
C LEU A 97 -11.38 8.85 -2.09
N ARG A 98 -10.65 7.91 -2.70
CA ARG A 98 -10.90 6.48 -2.51
C ARG A 98 -10.10 5.93 -1.34
N VAL A 99 -10.74 5.09 -0.54
CA VAL A 99 -10.18 4.58 0.71
C VAL A 99 -10.19 3.06 0.69
N LEU A 100 -8.99 2.46 0.87
CA LEU A 100 -8.85 1.03 1.14
C LEU A 100 -8.48 0.85 2.61
N VAL A 101 -9.19 -0.03 3.32
CA VAL A 101 -8.82 -0.39 4.69
C VAL A 101 -7.76 -1.49 4.67
N ASN A 102 -6.60 -1.24 5.28
CA ASN A 102 -5.55 -2.25 5.42
C ASN A 102 -5.88 -3.20 6.56
N VAL A 103 -5.92 -4.50 6.26
CA VAL A 103 -6.30 -5.57 7.21
C VAL A 103 -5.08 -6.41 7.56
N VAL A 104 -4.90 -6.69 8.85
CA VAL A 104 -3.83 -7.53 9.39
C VAL A 104 -4.34 -8.55 10.37
N GLY A 105 -3.67 -9.69 10.44
CA GLY A 105 -3.96 -10.77 11.38
C GLY A 105 -2.70 -11.46 11.92
N LYS A 106 -2.86 -12.26 12.96
CA LYS A 106 -1.86 -13.21 13.48
C LYS A 106 -2.17 -14.64 13.03
N VAL A 107 -3.43 -14.90 12.74
CA VAL A 107 -3.97 -16.18 12.26
C VAL A 107 -4.92 -15.94 11.09
N LEU A 108 -5.26 -16.98 10.34
CA LEU A 108 -6.12 -16.86 9.16
C LEU A 108 -7.50 -16.29 9.49
N GLU A 109 -8.02 -16.64 10.64
CA GLU A 109 -9.34 -16.26 11.14
C GLU A 109 -9.47 -14.75 11.42
N ASP A 110 -8.36 -14.08 11.71
CA ASP A 110 -8.36 -12.64 12.00
C ASP A 110 -8.82 -11.79 10.82
N PHE A 111 -8.47 -12.21 9.59
CA PHE A 111 -8.76 -11.44 8.38
C PHE A 111 -10.27 -11.34 8.09
N PRO A 112 -11.03 -12.47 7.98
CA PRO A 112 -12.48 -12.38 7.84
C PRO A 112 -13.15 -11.70 9.04
N THR A 113 -12.67 -11.91 10.28
CA THR A 113 -13.19 -11.23 11.48
C THR A 113 -13.13 -9.71 11.36
N VAL A 114 -12.00 -9.14 10.89
CA VAL A 114 -11.88 -7.69 10.68
C VAL A 114 -12.82 -7.24 9.56
N ILE A 115 -12.89 -7.97 8.45
CA ILE A 115 -13.74 -7.62 7.31
C ILE A 115 -15.21 -7.61 7.74
N GLU A 116 -15.71 -8.67 8.36
CA GLU A 116 -17.07 -8.79 8.89
C GLU A 116 -17.37 -7.65 9.88
N GLY A 117 -16.41 -7.34 10.76
CA GLY A 117 -16.50 -6.24 11.71
C GLY A 117 -16.65 -4.87 11.05
N LEU A 118 -16.17 -4.69 9.83
CA LEU A 118 -16.24 -3.42 9.08
C LEU A 118 -17.34 -3.38 8.01
N GLU A 119 -17.88 -4.53 7.58
CA GLU A 119 -18.92 -4.56 6.54
C GLU A 119 -20.14 -3.71 6.94
N GLY A 120 -20.69 -3.01 5.95
CA GLY A 120 -21.79 -2.06 6.16
C GLY A 120 -21.40 -0.74 6.84
N ALA A 121 -20.15 -0.55 7.27
CA ALA A 121 -19.68 0.76 7.72
C ALA A 121 -19.43 1.69 6.52
N PRO A 122 -19.63 3.03 6.67
CA PRO A 122 -19.32 4.01 5.63
C PRO A 122 -17.82 4.31 5.57
N GLY A 123 -17.40 5.22 4.70
CA GLY A 123 -16.09 5.86 4.72
C GLY A 123 -14.97 5.10 4.01
N PHE A 124 -15.23 3.93 3.39
CA PHE A 124 -14.25 3.19 2.61
C PHE A 124 -14.85 2.42 1.44
N ASP A 125 -13.99 2.06 0.47
CA ASP A 125 -14.41 1.50 -0.81
C ASP A 125 -13.95 0.04 -1.01
N GLY A 126 -12.93 -0.43 -0.27
CA GLY A 126 -12.37 -1.78 -0.40
C GLY A 126 -11.34 -2.10 0.67
N TYR A 127 -10.66 -3.22 0.50
CA TYR A 127 -9.67 -3.70 1.47
C TYR A 127 -8.30 -3.94 0.83
N GLU A 128 -7.24 -3.81 1.64
CA GLU A 128 -5.90 -4.28 1.33
C GLU A 128 -5.47 -5.29 2.41
N LEU A 129 -5.31 -6.56 2.06
CA LEU A 129 -4.79 -7.59 2.97
C LEU A 129 -3.27 -7.46 3.05
N ASN A 130 -2.73 -7.19 4.22
CA ASN A 130 -1.30 -7.17 4.47
C ASN A 130 -0.84 -8.58 4.88
N VAL A 131 -0.35 -9.35 3.92
CA VAL A 131 0.06 -10.74 4.11
C VAL A 131 1.56 -10.89 4.42
N SER A 132 2.28 -9.78 4.59
CA SER A 132 3.68 -9.75 5.05
C SER A 132 3.81 -9.88 6.58
N CYS A 133 2.70 -10.06 7.30
CA CYS A 133 2.73 -10.32 8.73
C CYS A 133 3.16 -11.75 9.02
N PRO A 134 3.94 -11.99 10.10
CA PRO A 134 4.29 -13.33 10.51
C PRO A 134 3.05 -14.14 10.93
N ASN A 135 2.90 -15.35 10.37
CA ASN A 135 1.90 -16.32 10.80
C ASN A 135 2.39 -17.02 12.07
N VAL A 136 1.74 -16.76 13.19
CA VAL A 136 2.13 -17.33 14.50
C VAL A 136 2.04 -18.86 14.49
N LYS A 137 0.99 -19.44 13.84
CA LYS A 137 0.82 -20.90 13.72
C LYS A 137 1.86 -21.56 12.81
N ALA A 138 2.46 -20.82 11.88
CA ALA A 138 3.47 -21.32 10.95
C ALA A 138 4.92 -20.91 11.36
N GLY A 139 5.17 -20.73 12.65
CA GLY A 139 6.51 -20.44 13.16
C GLY A 139 7.05 -19.06 12.79
N GLY A 140 6.17 -18.10 12.47
CA GLY A 140 6.54 -16.72 12.15
C GLY A 140 6.84 -16.44 10.68
N LEU A 141 6.62 -17.38 9.77
CA LEU A 141 6.70 -17.14 8.32
C LEU A 141 5.60 -16.17 7.88
N GLU A 142 5.89 -15.31 6.90
CA GLU A 142 4.89 -14.45 6.28
C GLU A 142 3.79 -15.28 5.64
N PHE A 143 2.52 -14.85 5.75
CA PHE A 143 1.40 -15.55 5.07
C PHE A 143 1.60 -15.64 3.55
N GLY A 144 2.24 -14.64 2.95
CA GLY A 144 2.56 -14.61 1.53
C GLY A 144 3.66 -15.57 1.08
N ALA A 145 4.43 -16.15 2.00
CA ALA A 145 5.54 -17.06 1.68
C ALA A 145 5.07 -18.46 1.27
N ASP A 146 3.91 -18.90 1.74
CA ASP A 146 3.25 -20.16 1.38
C ASP A 146 1.98 -19.88 0.57
N ARG A 147 1.98 -20.30 -0.71
CA ARG A 147 0.84 -20.04 -1.63
C ARG A 147 -0.44 -20.75 -1.22
N ALA A 148 -0.36 -21.91 -0.57
CA ALA A 148 -1.55 -22.64 -0.13
C ALA A 148 -2.21 -21.91 1.05
N VAL A 149 -1.41 -21.48 2.01
CA VAL A 149 -1.86 -20.66 3.15
C VAL A 149 -2.41 -19.31 2.68
N LEU A 150 -1.71 -18.64 1.76
CA LEU A 150 -2.15 -17.38 1.14
C LEU A 150 -3.51 -17.55 0.45
N SER A 151 -3.66 -18.59 -0.38
CA SER A 151 -4.91 -18.86 -1.11
C SER A 151 -6.08 -19.14 -0.16
N GLU A 152 -5.84 -19.86 0.92
CA GLU A 152 -6.86 -20.12 1.93
C GLU A 152 -7.27 -18.85 2.68
N LEU A 153 -6.29 -18.00 3.06
CA LEU A 153 -6.55 -16.70 3.66
C LEU A 153 -7.45 -15.85 2.76
N ILE A 154 -7.09 -15.76 1.46
CA ILE A 154 -7.82 -14.92 0.51
C ILE A 154 -9.24 -15.44 0.29
N ARG A 155 -9.45 -16.77 0.17
CA ARG A 155 -10.79 -17.36 0.04
C ARG A 155 -11.67 -17.02 1.24
N ARG A 156 -11.15 -17.11 2.46
CA ARG A 156 -11.88 -16.73 3.67
C ARG A 156 -12.21 -15.24 3.69
N ALA A 157 -11.24 -14.40 3.39
CA ALA A 157 -11.47 -12.97 3.29
C ALA A 157 -12.49 -12.61 2.20
N ARG A 158 -12.43 -13.28 1.03
CA ARG A 158 -13.37 -13.06 -0.08
C ARG A 158 -14.80 -13.48 0.28
N ALA A 159 -14.96 -14.54 1.08
CA ALA A 159 -16.28 -14.97 1.53
C ALA A 159 -16.97 -13.96 2.46
N ALA A 160 -16.18 -13.12 3.16
CA ALA A 160 -16.67 -12.10 4.09
C ALA A 160 -17.05 -10.76 3.43
N THR A 161 -16.75 -10.54 2.14
CA THR A 161 -17.04 -9.25 1.48
C THR A 161 -17.26 -9.39 -0.02
N THR A 162 -17.99 -8.46 -0.62
CA THR A 162 -18.08 -8.28 -2.08
C THR A 162 -17.25 -7.08 -2.57
N LYS A 163 -16.71 -6.26 -1.67
CA LYS A 163 -15.90 -5.09 -2.00
C LYS A 163 -14.59 -5.49 -2.68
N PRO A 164 -13.94 -4.59 -3.43
CA PRO A 164 -12.58 -4.80 -3.93
C PRO A 164 -11.60 -5.24 -2.84
N LEU A 165 -10.82 -6.29 -3.14
CA LEU A 165 -9.90 -6.93 -2.21
C LEU A 165 -8.51 -6.99 -2.83
N PHE A 166 -7.62 -6.11 -2.40
CA PHE A 166 -6.21 -6.09 -2.81
C PHE A 166 -5.37 -6.93 -1.84
N VAL A 167 -4.28 -7.50 -2.35
CA VAL A 167 -3.32 -8.28 -1.54
C VAL A 167 -1.95 -7.63 -1.66
N LYS A 168 -1.37 -7.21 -0.52
CA LYS A 168 -0.06 -6.58 -0.47
C LYS A 168 1.05 -7.58 -0.23
N LEU A 169 1.91 -7.73 -1.23
CA LEU A 169 3.00 -8.70 -1.26
C LEU A 169 4.33 -8.10 -0.80
N SER A 170 5.17 -8.96 -0.23
CA SER A 170 6.53 -8.64 0.19
C SER A 170 7.48 -8.60 -1.01
N PRO A 171 8.50 -7.72 -1.02
CA PRO A 171 9.56 -7.74 -2.02
C PRO A 171 10.54 -8.90 -1.84
N THR A 172 10.49 -9.60 -0.72
CA THR A 172 11.38 -10.73 -0.38
C THR A 172 10.91 -12.07 -0.95
N LEU A 173 9.73 -12.11 -1.55
CA LEU A 173 9.20 -13.32 -2.19
C LEU A 173 10.08 -13.72 -3.38
N THR A 174 10.52 -14.98 -3.41
CA THR A 174 11.36 -15.52 -4.49
C THR A 174 10.63 -15.54 -5.84
N ASP A 175 9.32 -15.77 -5.83
CA ASP A 175 8.45 -15.71 -7.00
C ASP A 175 7.22 -14.86 -6.73
N VAL A 176 7.40 -13.55 -6.81
CA VAL A 176 6.31 -12.57 -6.60
C VAL A 176 5.21 -12.71 -7.66
N ALA A 177 5.57 -13.05 -8.90
CA ALA A 177 4.63 -13.18 -10.01
C ALA A 177 3.69 -14.40 -9.81
N GLY A 178 4.23 -15.57 -9.50
CA GLY A 178 3.43 -16.75 -9.21
C GLY A 178 2.63 -16.63 -7.91
N THR A 179 3.14 -15.89 -6.91
CA THR A 179 2.35 -15.59 -5.70
C THR A 179 1.19 -14.63 -6.00
N ALA A 180 1.40 -13.63 -6.86
CA ALA A 180 0.34 -12.74 -7.33
C ALA A 180 -0.74 -13.51 -8.10
N GLN A 181 -0.36 -14.43 -9.00
CA GLN A 181 -1.33 -15.27 -9.71
C GLN A 181 -2.15 -16.12 -8.75
N ALA A 182 -1.51 -16.78 -7.78
CA ALA A 182 -2.22 -17.59 -6.77
C ALA A 182 -3.21 -16.75 -5.94
N ALA A 183 -2.87 -15.48 -5.66
CA ALA A 183 -3.76 -14.56 -4.97
C ALA A 183 -5.00 -14.21 -5.80
N ILE A 184 -4.83 -13.93 -7.10
CA ILE A 184 -5.95 -13.66 -8.02
C ILE A 184 -6.84 -14.90 -8.19
N ASP A 185 -6.26 -16.08 -8.37
CA ASP A 185 -6.98 -17.34 -8.49
C ASP A 185 -7.80 -17.67 -7.23
N ALA A 186 -7.34 -17.20 -6.08
CA ALA A 186 -8.05 -17.35 -4.79
C ALA A 186 -9.15 -16.31 -4.56
N GLY A 187 -9.32 -15.30 -5.46
CA GLY A 187 -10.41 -14.31 -5.39
C GLY A 187 -9.99 -12.89 -5.02
N ALA A 188 -8.69 -12.58 -5.02
CA ALA A 188 -8.23 -11.19 -4.91
C ALA A 188 -8.65 -10.39 -6.17
N THR A 189 -9.02 -9.12 -5.97
CA THR A 189 -9.38 -8.22 -7.06
C THR A 189 -8.13 -7.58 -7.69
N GLY A 190 -7.07 -7.39 -6.92
CA GLY A 190 -5.83 -6.77 -7.36
C GLY A 190 -4.67 -7.01 -6.40
N ILE A 191 -3.50 -6.54 -6.78
CA ILE A 191 -2.25 -6.76 -6.05
C ILE A 191 -1.59 -5.41 -5.71
N SER A 192 -1.11 -5.27 -4.47
CA SER A 192 -0.19 -4.18 -4.08
C SER A 192 1.23 -4.72 -3.98
N VAL A 193 2.18 -4.10 -4.66
CA VAL A 193 3.62 -4.43 -4.62
C VAL A 193 4.45 -3.14 -4.60
N VAL A 194 5.33 -2.98 -3.60
CA VAL A 194 5.83 -3.94 -2.62
C VAL A 194 5.66 -3.40 -1.19
N ASN A 195 5.80 -4.28 -0.19
CA ASN A 195 6.02 -3.87 1.19
C ASN A 195 7.48 -3.44 1.40
N THR A 196 7.85 -3.03 2.61
CA THR A 196 9.22 -2.67 3.01
C THR A 196 10.15 -3.89 2.98
N ILE A 197 11.47 -3.65 2.84
CA ILE A 197 12.50 -4.69 2.88
C ILE A 197 13.05 -4.79 4.30
N PRO A 198 13.22 -5.99 4.87
CA PRO A 198 13.88 -6.15 6.17
C PRO A 198 15.27 -5.53 6.21
N GLY A 199 15.59 -4.84 7.30
CA GLY A 199 16.88 -4.20 7.48
C GLY A 199 17.23 -3.91 8.93
N LEU A 200 18.47 -3.46 9.15
CA LEU A 200 19.00 -3.04 10.43
C LEU A 200 19.86 -1.79 10.25
N VAL A 201 19.62 -0.77 11.06
CA VAL A 201 20.50 0.40 11.17
C VAL A 201 21.05 0.46 12.59
N ILE A 202 22.38 0.64 12.70
CA ILE A 202 23.11 0.62 13.98
C ILE A 202 23.57 2.03 14.33
N ASP A 203 23.25 2.49 15.53
CA ASP A 203 23.92 3.63 16.16
C ASP A 203 25.32 3.20 16.58
N VAL A 204 26.32 3.57 15.75
CA VAL A 204 27.69 3.12 15.95
C VAL A 204 28.32 3.64 17.24
N ALA A 205 27.92 4.84 17.69
CA ALA A 205 28.42 5.41 18.93
C ALA A 205 27.93 4.64 20.15
N ARG A 206 26.67 4.23 20.13
CA ARG A 206 26.05 3.46 21.21
C ARG A 206 26.15 1.95 21.04
N ARG A 207 26.61 1.47 19.87
CA ARG A 207 26.73 0.04 19.49
C ARG A 207 25.45 -0.75 19.68
N ARG A 208 24.30 -0.15 19.28
CA ARG A 208 22.97 -0.74 19.41
C ARG A 208 22.09 -0.40 18.20
N PRO A 209 21.01 -1.18 17.95
CA PRO A 209 20.04 -0.81 16.93
C PRO A 209 19.44 0.59 17.16
N MET A 210 19.13 1.31 16.09
CA MET A 210 18.45 2.59 16.16
C MET A 210 16.97 2.44 16.54
N LEU A 211 16.34 1.30 16.24
CA LEU A 211 14.96 1.01 16.60
C LEU A 211 14.87 0.24 17.91
N GLY A 212 13.85 0.54 18.71
CA GLY A 212 13.58 -0.15 19.99
C GLY A 212 13.28 -1.64 19.83
N PHE A 213 12.76 -2.08 18.67
CA PHE A 213 12.54 -3.48 18.35
C PHE A 213 13.80 -4.19 17.79
N GLY A 214 14.83 -3.43 17.40
CA GLY A 214 16.05 -3.94 16.78
C GLY A 214 16.05 -3.76 15.27
N SER A 215 15.50 -4.69 14.52
CA SER A 215 15.35 -4.59 13.07
C SER A 215 14.02 -3.97 12.65
N GLY A 216 13.88 -3.63 11.37
CA GLY A 216 12.63 -3.06 10.83
C GLY A 216 12.53 -3.16 9.33
N GLY A 217 11.49 -2.53 8.78
CA GLY A 217 11.28 -2.41 7.34
C GLY A 217 11.95 -1.15 6.78
N VAL A 218 12.80 -1.33 5.79
CA VAL A 218 13.45 -0.25 5.04
C VAL A 218 12.50 0.25 3.96
N SER A 219 12.40 1.57 3.84
CA SER A 219 11.62 2.29 2.83
C SER A 219 12.38 3.54 2.36
N GLY A 220 11.91 4.20 1.30
CA GLY A 220 12.54 5.39 0.75
C GLY A 220 13.01 5.18 -0.69
N ALA A 221 13.78 6.14 -1.23
CA ALA A 221 14.15 6.23 -2.64
C ALA A 221 14.80 4.96 -3.21
N ALA A 222 15.59 4.27 -2.41
CA ALA A 222 16.29 3.05 -2.81
C ALA A 222 15.34 1.88 -3.20
N LEU A 223 14.06 1.94 -2.77
CA LEU A 223 13.08 0.94 -3.13
C LEU A 223 12.45 1.15 -4.53
N LEU A 224 12.66 2.27 -5.17
CA LEU A 224 12.05 2.54 -6.48
C LEU A 224 12.34 1.44 -7.51
N PRO A 225 13.61 1.09 -7.81
CA PRO A 225 13.91 0.06 -8.80
C PRO A 225 13.39 -1.33 -8.41
N VAL A 226 13.34 -1.63 -7.11
CA VAL A 226 12.79 -2.90 -6.59
C VAL A 226 11.28 -2.99 -6.81
N GLY A 227 10.55 -1.93 -6.47
CA GLY A 227 9.10 -1.86 -6.64
C GLY A 227 8.68 -1.84 -8.11
N VAL A 228 9.40 -1.09 -8.97
CA VAL A 228 9.15 -1.04 -10.41
C VAL A 228 9.37 -2.42 -11.06
N LEU A 229 10.47 -3.12 -10.72
CA LEU A 229 10.72 -4.46 -11.23
C LEU A 229 9.66 -5.48 -10.75
N ALA A 230 9.26 -5.43 -9.49
CA ALA A 230 8.21 -6.29 -8.95
C ALA A 230 6.86 -6.03 -9.66
N THR A 231 6.51 -4.76 -9.86
CA THR A 231 5.32 -4.35 -10.61
C THR A 231 5.34 -4.91 -12.03
N TRP A 232 6.45 -4.76 -12.74
CA TRP A 232 6.60 -5.29 -14.09
C TRP A 232 6.46 -6.82 -14.14
N LYS A 233 7.12 -7.55 -13.23
CA LYS A 233 6.99 -9.02 -13.15
C LYS A 233 5.55 -9.45 -12.92
N VAL A 234 4.85 -8.79 -12.01
CA VAL A 234 3.45 -9.09 -11.69
C VAL A 234 2.54 -8.75 -12.87
N SER A 235 2.73 -7.61 -13.53
CA SER A 235 1.91 -7.20 -14.68
C SER A 235 2.02 -8.14 -15.88
N ARG A 236 3.13 -8.89 -15.99
CA ARG A 236 3.31 -9.93 -17.03
C ARG A 236 2.59 -11.24 -16.70
N ALA A 237 2.30 -11.47 -15.41
CA ALA A 237 1.67 -12.70 -14.95
C ALA A 237 0.14 -12.58 -14.84
N ILE A 238 -0.37 -11.42 -14.42
CA ILE A 238 -1.81 -11.25 -14.13
C ILE A 238 -2.45 -10.18 -15.02
N LYS A 239 -3.79 -10.26 -15.17
CA LYS A 239 -4.61 -9.22 -15.85
C LYS A 239 -5.34 -8.29 -14.87
N ALA A 240 -5.15 -8.49 -13.56
CA ALA A 240 -5.80 -7.71 -12.51
C ALA A 240 -5.06 -6.38 -12.24
N PRO A 241 -5.73 -5.38 -11.63
CA PRO A 241 -5.12 -4.11 -11.27
C PRO A 241 -3.95 -4.26 -10.31
N ILE A 242 -2.94 -3.39 -10.45
CA ILE A 242 -1.75 -3.36 -9.60
C ILE A 242 -1.60 -1.97 -8.97
N ILE A 243 -1.35 -1.93 -7.67
CA ILE A 243 -0.85 -0.76 -6.95
C ILE A 243 0.66 -0.93 -6.80
N GLY A 244 1.44 -0.18 -7.59
CA GLY A 244 2.90 -0.18 -7.51
C GLY A 244 3.39 0.71 -6.36
N ILE A 245 4.23 0.19 -5.45
CA ILE A 245 4.63 0.90 -4.22
C ILE A 245 6.13 0.79 -4.02
N GLY A 246 6.75 1.88 -3.58
CA GLY A 246 8.15 1.96 -3.16
C GLY A 246 8.92 3.06 -3.85
N GLY A 247 9.57 3.90 -3.07
CA GLY A 247 10.56 4.87 -3.52
C GLY A 247 10.05 6.10 -4.27
N VAL A 248 8.74 6.29 -4.43
CA VAL A 248 8.14 7.42 -5.16
C VAL A 248 8.47 8.75 -4.50
N GLN A 249 9.12 9.66 -5.25
CA GLN A 249 9.49 11.00 -4.78
C GLN A 249 9.09 12.12 -5.74
N ARG A 250 8.84 11.83 -7.02
CA ARG A 250 8.54 12.77 -8.09
C ARG A 250 7.64 12.16 -9.16
N ALA A 251 7.16 13.00 -10.07
CA ALA A 251 6.21 12.58 -11.11
C ALA A 251 6.76 11.48 -12.03
N GLU A 252 8.05 11.55 -12.38
CA GLU A 252 8.71 10.55 -13.22
C GLU A 252 8.72 9.16 -12.58
N ASP A 253 8.75 9.08 -11.25
CA ASP A 253 8.67 7.80 -10.53
C ASP A 253 7.27 7.18 -10.67
N VAL A 254 6.21 8.03 -10.67
CA VAL A 254 4.84 7.59 -10.97
C VAL A 254 4.76 7.06 -12.38
N VAL A 255 5.35 7.75 -13.36
CA VAL A 255 5.40 7.32 -14.76
C VAL A 255 6.09 5.97 -14.91
N GLN A 256 7.22 5.72 -14.21
CA GLN A 256 7.90 4.42 -14.25
C GLN A 256 6.98 3.28 -13.80
N TYR A 257 6.21 3.46 -12.73
CA TYR A 257 5.25 2.46 -12.26
C TYR A 257 4.12 2.23 -13.27
N LEU A 258 3.57 3.30 -13.86
CA LEU A 258 2.53 3.16 -14.89
C LEU A 258 3.06 2.39 -16.09
N LEU A 259 4.23 2.76 -16.62
CA LEU A 259 4.88 2.04 -17.71
C LEU A 259 5.13 0.56 -17.38
N ALA A 260 5.50 0.25 -16.14
CA ALA A 260 5.68 -1.13 -15.66
C ALA A 260 4.35 -1.91 -15.51
N GLY A 261 3.20 -1.26 -15.64
CA GLY A 261 1.88 -1.88 -15.63
C GLY A 261 1.05 -1.64 -14.37
N ALA A 262 1.48 -0.74 -13.47
CA ALA A 262 0.64 -0.32 -12.36
C ALA A 262 -0.57 0.50 -12.84
N SER A 263 -1.74 0.28 -12.22
CA SER A 263 -2.93 1.12 -12.42
C SER A 263 -2.99 2.26 -11.40
N LEU A 264 -2.41 2.06 -10.21
CA LEU A 264 -2.25 3.04 -9.14
C LEU A 264 -0.82 3.00 -8.62
N VAL A 265 -0.37 4.10 -8.01
CA VAL A 265 1.00 4.23 -7.50
C VAL A 265 0.98 4.70 -6.06
N GLY A 266 1.50 3.86 -5.16
CA GLY A 266 1.52 4.11 -3.72
C GLY A 266 2.74 4.90 -3.26
N MET A 267 2.53 5.97 -2.52
CA MET A 267 3.56 6.83 -1.92
C MET A 267 3.54 6.70 -0.40
N GLY A 268 4.72 6.51 0.21
CA GLY A 268 4.87 6.41 1.67
C GLY A 268 5.86 7.43 2.22
N THR A 269 7.10 7.03 2.46
CA THR A 269 8.17 7.77 3.15
C THR A 269 8.29 9.24 2.73
N ALA A 270 8.20 9.52 1.43
CA ALA A 270 8.34 10.90 0.94
C ALA A 270 7.15 11.80 1.30
N ALA A 271 5.95 11.23 1.52
CA ALA A 271 4.80 11.99 2.02
C ALA A 271 4.93 12.28 3.53
N LEU A 272 5.53 11.38 4.31
CA LEU A 272 5.85 11.63 5.72
C LEU A 272 6.92 12.71 5.88
N ALA A 273 7.94 12.71 5.00
CA ALA A 273 9.00 13.71 5.02
C ALA A 273 8.53 15.12 4.59
N ASP A 274 7.59 15.20 3.64
CA ASP A 274 6.98 16.46 3.18
C ASP A 274 5.50 16.21 2.79
N PRO A 275 4.54 16.54 3.67
CA PRO A 275 3.11 16.35 3.41
C PRO A 275 2.55 17.10 2.20
N ARG A 276 3.26 18.13 1.70
CA ARG A 276 2.88 18.87 0.48
C ARG A 276 3.33 18.18 -0.81
N ARG A 277 4.19 17.15 -0.71
CA ARG A 277 4.77 16.47 -1.85
C ARG A 277 3.76 15.72 -2.71
N PRO A 278 2.77 15.00 -2.15
CA PRO A 278 1.77 14.31 -2.95
C PRO A 278 1.02 15.23 -3.93
N ALA A 279 0.50 16.35 -3.45
CA ALA A 279 -0.18 17.34 -4.30
C ALA A 279 0.75 17.94 -5.38
N ARG A 280 2.04 18.13 -5.06
CA ARG A 280 3.06 18.58 -6.01
C ARG A 280 3.28 17.55 -7.13
N ILE A 281 3.43 16.28 -6.76
CA ILE A 281 3.62 15.19 -7.72
C ILE A 281 2.44 15.09 -8.69
N VAL A 282 1.21 15.21 -8.23
CA VAL A 282 0.02 15.17 -9.10
C VAL A 282 0.04 16.31 -10.13
N ARG A 283 0.37 17.55 -9.70
CA ARG A 283 0.51 18.69 -10.61
C ARG A 283 1.66 18.49 -11.62
N ASP A 284 2.79 17.96 -11.15
CA ASP A 284 3.96 17.73 -11.99
C ASP A 284 3.74 16.56 -12.96
N LEU A 285 2.94 15.54 -12.58
CA LEU A 285 2.51 14.47 -13.47
C LEU A 285 1.66 15.01 -14.63
N ALA A 286 0.71 15.92 -14.34
CA ALA A 286 -0.07 16.58 -15.40
C ALA A 286 0.82 17.34 -16.39
N ARG A 287 1.81 18.10 -15.86
CA ARG A 287 2.79 18.83 -16.68
C ARG A 287 3.70 17.90 -17.48
N TRP A 288 4.10 16.77 -16.89
CA TRP A 288 4.89 15.77 -17.58
C TRP A 288 4.13 15.17 -18.74
N CYS A 289 2.88 14.78 -18.53
CA CYS A 289 2.00 14.25 -19.58
C CYS A 289 1.80 15.27 -20.72
N ASP A 290 1.49 16.52 -20.41
CA ASP A 290 1.31 17.58 -21.39
C ASP A 290 2.56 17.79 -22.27
N ARG A 291 3.73 17.87 -21.65
CA ARG A 291 5.02 18.03 -22.36
C ARG A 291 5.38 16.84 -23.26
N ASN A 292 4.88 15.63 -22.92
CA ASN A 292 5.18 14.40 -23.66
C ASN A 292 4.02 13.96 -24.59
N GLY A 293 3.01 14.82 -24.77
CA GLY A 293 1.90 14.55 -25.69
C GLY A 293 0.94 13.44 -25.21
N VAL A 294 0.99 13.08 -23.92
CA VAL A 294 0.12 12.09 -23.28
C VAL A 294 -1.20 12.75 -22.89
N ARG A 295 -2.31 12.30 -23.45
CA ARG A 295 -3.63 12.87 -23.21
C ARG A 295 -4.30 12.30 -21.95
N SER A 296 -3.99 11.05 -21.64
CA SER A 296 -4.49 10.34 -20.48
C SER A 296 -3.39 9.49 -19.85
N VAL A 297 -3.29 9.48 -18.51
CA VAL A 297 -2.34 8.60 -17.81
C VAL A 297 -2.60 7.11 -18.08
N GLN A 298 -3.80 6.76 -18.50
CA GLN A 298 -4.15 5.38 -18.90
C GLN A 298 -3.34 4.90 -20.13
N GLU A 299 -2.93 5.82 -21.01
CA GLU A 299 -2.08 5.53 -22.17
C GLU A 299 -0.69 5.03 -21.79
N LEU A 300 -0.24 5.29 -20.56
CA LEU A 300 1.08 4.87 -20.06
C LEU A 300 1.07 3.46 -19.49
N ILE A 301 -0.09 2.93 -19.11
CA ILE A 301 -0.17 1.67 -18.34
C ILE A 301 0.32 0.49 -19.17
N GLY A 302 1.44 -0.12 -18.74
CA GLY A 302 2.02 -1.30 -19.38
C GLY A 302 2.73 -1.05 -20.69
N GLN A 303 3.06 0.21 -21.01
CA GLN A 303 3.72 0.59 -22.27
C GLN A 303 5.25 0.57 -22.20
N LEU A 304 5.82 -0.13 -21.22
CA LEU A 304 7.27 -0.29 -21.15
C LEU A 304 7.78 -1.12 -22.34
N GLU A 305 8.63 -0.51 -23.16
CA GLU A 305 9.38 -1.20 -24.19
C GLU A 305 10.54 -2.00 -23.54
N TRP A 306 10.52 -3.30 -23.70
CA TRP A 306 11.54 -4.18 -23.17
C TRP A 306 12.57 -4.49 -24.25
N PRO A 307 13.88 -4.48 -23.94
CA PRO A 307 14.91 -4.88 -24.91
C PRO A 307 14.63 -6.28 -25.47
N SER A 308 14.76 -6.42 -26.78
CA SER A 308 14.59 -7.68 -27.53
C SER A 308 15.73 -8.63 -27.27
#